data_250e2a0f3047e72fea5259d02ecc88a4
#
_entry.id   250e2a0f3047e72fea5259d02ecc88a4
#
_cell.length_a   1.000
_cell.length_b   1.000
_cell.length_c   1.000
_cell.angle_alpha   90.00
_cell.angle_beta   90.00
_cell.angle_gamma   90.00
#
_symmetry.space_group_name_H-M   'P 1'
#
loop_
_entity.id
_entity.type
_entity.pdbx_description
1 polymer ?
#
loop_
_entity_poly.entity_id
_entity_poly.type
_entity_poly.pdbx_seq_one_letter_code
_entity_poly.pdbx_strand_id
1 'polypeptide(L)'
;MAPTPRPRFGIMTAPMQVTYDDVLRVWREADAIPEIEHAWLFDHLMPIGGDPNGPVHEGWTLLSALAAQTSRLRLGLLVTSNRFRPPAMLAKIATTVDVVSGGRLDFGIGVGSRPHPPEAHREYQAHGLPFTDPAQAVESLAEACTLIRRLWTEPEPFDFHGTHHRLTGAFANPKPVQRPHPPILIGGRSAATLRVVAEHADLWNIPGGDIEDAVRRSALLDRYCTEIGRDPASLTRSIHLPVSYAEPGITRNAIAEALDAGFRHLVLGLPAPYPAGVARWVTDEIVLKPA
;
A
#
# COMPACT_ATOMS: atom_id res chain seq x y z
N MET A 1 -7.57 -10.89 28.31
CA MET A 1 -7.01 -10.80 26.95
C MET A 1 -7.93 -9.90 26.12
N ALA A 2 -7.41 -8.93 25.41
CA ALA A 2 -8.21 -8.19 24.45
C ALA A 2 -8.70 -9.16 23.34
N PRO A 3 -9.94 -9.00 22.83
CA PRO A 3 -10.43 -9.85 21.74
C PRO A 3 -9.51 -9.70 20.52
N THR A 4 -9.19 -10.83 19.90
CA THR A 4 -8.41 -10.82 18.64
C THR A 4 -9.16 -10.01 17.59
N PRO A 5 -8.53 -9.00 16.95
CA PRO A 5 -9.20 -8.21 15.92
C PRO A 5 -9.72 -9.11 14.79
N ARG A 6 -10.93 -8.83 14.29
CA ARG A 6 -11.46 -9.56 13.14
C ARG A 6 -10.60 -9.32 11.90
N PRO A 7 -10.51 -10.34 11.02
CA PRO A 7 -9.86 -10.14 9.72
C PRO A 7 -10.59 -9.09 8.88
N ARG A 8 -9.81 -8.29 8.15
CA ARG A 8 -10.27 -7.32 7.17
C ARG A 8 -9.78 -7.76 5.80
N PHE A 9 -10.68 -7.88 4.86
CA PHE A 9 -10.38 -8.30 3.50
C PHE A 9 -10.50 -7.15 2.52
N GLY A 10 -9.59 -7.11 1.58
CA GLY A 10 -9.64 -6.20 0.46
C GLY A 10 -9.07 -6.82 -0.80
N ILE A 11 -9.21 -6.11 -1.90
CA ILE A 11 -8.72 -6.54 -3.21
C ILE A 11 -7.58 -5.63 -3.68
N MET A 12 -6.70 -6.16 -4.53
CA MET A 12 -5.77 -5.36 -5.31
C MET A 12 -5.96 -5.66 -6.79
N THR A 13 -6.13 -4.58 -7.57
CA THR A 13 -6.17 -4.62 -9.02
C THR A 13 -4.94 -3.94 -9.59
N ALA A 14 -4.22 -4.62 -10.50
CA ALA A 14 -3.10 -4.00 -11.20
C ALA A 14 -3.61 -3.00 -12.24
N PRO A 15 -3.16 -1.74 -12.24
CA PRO A 15 -3.53 -0.75 -13.27
C PRO A 15 -2.73 -0.97 -14.56
N MET A 16 -2.47 -2.21 -14.92
CA MET A 16 -1.58 -2.65 -15.99
C MET A 16 -2.30 -3.61 -16.92
N GLN A 17 -2.19 -3.37 -18.24
CA GLN A 17 -2.76 -4.21 -19.31
C GLN A 17 -4.29 -4.39 -19.18
N VAL A 18 -4.95 -3.39 -18.64
CA VAL A 18 -6.39 -3.30 -18.44
C VAL A 18 -6.89 -1.93 -18.84
N THR A 19 -8.17 -1.80 -19.12
CA THR A 19 -8.80 -0.50 -19.35
C THR A 19 -9.22 0.16 -18.03
N TYR A 20 -9.44 1.47 -18.06
CA TYR A 20 -10.05 2.19 -16.92
C TYR A 20 -11.39 1.56 -16.52
N ASP A 21 -12.22 1.22 -17.51
CA ASP A 21 -13.55 0.66 -17.27
C ASP A 21 -13.50 -0.72 -16.61
N ASP A 22 -12.48 -1.55 -16.92
CA ASP A 22 -12.28 -2.83 -16.23
C ASP A 22 -12.02 -2.64 -14.76
N VAL A 23 -11.11 -1.73 -14.41
CA VAL A 23 -10.77 -1.44 -13.01
C VAL A 23 -11.96 -0.81 -12.29
N LEU A 24 -12.61 0.18 -12.90
CA LEU A 24 -13.78 0.86 -12.33
C LEU A 24 -14.92 -0.11 -12.03
N ARG A 25 -15.19 -1.04 -12.96
CA ARG A 25 -16.22 -2.07 -12.78
C ARG A 25 -15.92 -2.92 -11.54
N VAL A 26 -14.71 -3.44 -11.40
CA VAL A 26 -14.32 -4.25 -10.25
C VAL A 26 -14.43 -3.48 -8.94
N TRP A 27 -14.00 -2.22 -8.92
CA TRP A 27 -14.07 -1.38 -7.73
C TRP A 27 -15.50 -1.05 -7.33
N ARG A 28 -16.40 -0.79 -8.29
CA ARG A 28 -17.84 -0.59 -8.02
C ARG A 28 -18.52 -1.86 -7.53
N GLU A 29 -18.18 -3.02 -8.10
CA GLU A 29 -18.65 -4.32 -7.60
C GLU A 29 -18.21 -4.51 -6.13
N ALA A 30 -16.94 -4.27 -5.82
CA ALA A 30 -16.39 -4.40 -4.47
C ALA A 30 -16.99 -3.38 -3.48
N ASP A 31 -17.26 -2.14 -3.93
CA ASP A 31 -17.87 -1.08 -3.09
C ASP A 31 -19.28 -1.46 -2.62
N ALA A 32 -19.98 -2.33 -3.36
CA ALA A 32 -21.29 -2.85 -3.00
C ALA A 32 -21.28 -4.09 -2.07
N ILE A 33 -20.08 -4.64 -1.76
CA ILE A 33 -19.91 -5.90 -1.01
C ILE A 33 -19.32 -5.60 0.38
N PRO A 34 -20.09 -5.73 1.48
CA PRO A 34 -19.64 -5.38 2.84
C PRO A 34 -18.40 -6.13 3.32
N GLU A 35 -18.21 -7.37 2.88
CA GLU A 35 -17.09 -8.24 3.25
C GLU A 35 -15.74 -7.75 2.68
N ILE A 36 -15.75 -6.95 1.60
CA ILE A 36 -14.58 -6.29 1.04
C ILE A 36 -14.50 -4.88 1.60
N GLU A 37 -13.51 -4.61 2.43
CA GLU A 37 -13.40 -3.36 3.18
C GLU A 37 -12.46 -2.34 2.54
N HIS A 38 -11.50 -2.81 1.75
CA HIS A 38 -10.49 -1.95 1.13
C HIS A 38 -10.10 -2.41 -0.27
N ALA A 39 -9.63 -1.47 -1.10
CA ALA A 39 -9.17 -1.74 -2.44
C ALA A 39 -7.86 -0.99 -2.75
N TRP A 40 -6.99 -1.63 -3.50
CA TRP A 40 -5.62 -1.18 -3.72
C TRP A 40 -5.26 -1.22 -5.20
N LEU A 41 -4.41 -0.27 -5.62
CA LEU A 41 -3.65 -0.34 -6.86
C LEU A 41 -2.15 -0.46 -6.53
N PHE A 42 -1.31 -0.81 -7.49
CA PHE A 42 0.12 -0.56 -7.36
C PHE A 42 0.51 0.77 -8.05
N ASP A 43 1.74 1.23 -7.83
CA ASP A 43 2.27 2.45 -8.41
C ASP A 43 3.53 2.14 -9.24
N HIS A 44 3.31 1.62 -10.44
CA HIS A 44 4.33 1.46 -11.47
C HIS A 44 4.00 2.34 -12.67
N LEU A 45 5.03 2.79 -13.38
CA LEU A 45 4.92 3.67 -14.54
C LEU A 45 5.07 2.90 -15.86
N MET A 46 5.51 1.65 -15.78
CA MET A 46 5.69 0.73 -16.91
C MET A 46 5.28 -0.69 -16.50
N PRO A 47 5.00 -1.58 -17.47
CA PRO A 47 4.69 -2.97 -17.17
C PRO A 47 5.83 -3.68 -16.42
N ILE A 48 5.47 -4.36 -15.33
CA ILE A 48 6.35 -5.21 -14.53
C ILE A 48 6.12 -6.71 -14.82
N GLY A 49 5.33 -7.01 -15.84
CA GLY A 49 5.01 -8.36 -16.32
C GLY A 49 4.10 -8.30 -17.53
N GLY A 50 3.93 -9.42 -18.23
CA GLY A 50 3.12 -9.52 -19.44
C GLY A 50 3.76 -8.80 -20.64
N ASP A 51 2.96 -8.10 -21.46
CA ASP A 51 3.47 -7.31 -22.57
C ASP A 51 4.28 -6.11 -22.08
N PRO A 52 5.59 -6.06 -22.36
CA PRO A 52 6.45 -4.97 -21.91
C PRO A 52 6.10 -3.60 -22.51
N ASN A 53 5.26 -3.54 -23.52
CA ASN A 53 4.78 -2.32 -24.17
C ASN A 53 3.28 -2.06 -23.90
N GLY A 54 2.66 -2.89 -23.05
CA GLY A 54 1.27 -2.76 -22.70
C GLY A 54 0.98 -1.47 -21.89
N PRO A 55 -0.29 -1.05 -21.80
CA PRO A 55 -0.67 0.14 -21.07
C PRO A 55 -0.49 -0.04 -19.55
N VAL A 56 -0.09 1.06 -18.89
CA VAL A 56 -0.11 1.20 -17.43
C VAL A 56 -0.70 2.56 -17.09
N HIS A 57 -1.70 2.60 -16.23
CA HIS A 57 -2.26 3.85 -15.73
C HIS A 57 -1.46 4.35 -14.53
N GLU A 58 -1.22 5.66 -14.47
CA GLU A 58 -0.55 6.29 -13.33
C GLU A 58 -1.41 6.12 -12.05
N GLY A 59 -0.78 5.60 -10.98
CA GLY A 59 -1.47 5.09 -9.81
C GLY A 59 -2.31 6.13 -9.06
N TRP A 60 -1.75 7.31 -8.76
CA TRP A 60 -2.46 8.34 -8.00
C TRP A 60 -3.57 9.01 -8.78
N THR A 61 -3.38 9.24 -10.08
CA THR A 61 -4.41 9.79 -10.97
C THR A 61 -5.60 8.83 -11.08
N LEU A 62 -5.31 7.54 -11.29
CA LEU A 62 -6.36 6.51 -11.31
C LEU A 62 -7.05 6.37 -9.95
N LEU A 63 -6.29 6.35 -8.85
CA LEU A 63 -6.85 6.28 -7.51
C LEU A 63 -7.80 7.44 -7.20
N SER A 64 -7.46 8.65 -7.65
CA SER A 64 -8.32 9.84 -7.50
C SER A 64 -9.66 9.68 -8.22
N ALA A 65 -9.63 9.14 -9.45
CA ALA A 65 -10.85 8.86 -10.22
C ALA A 65 -11.71 7.79 -9.53
N LEU A 66 -11.11 6.71 -9.05
CA LEU A 66 -11.81 5.63 -8.34
C LEU A 66 -12.37 6.10 -6.98
N ALA A 67 -11.65 6.97 -6.28
CA ALA A 67 -12.11 7.57 -5.02
C ALA A 67 -13.41 8.36 -5.21
N ALA A 68 -13.55 9.07 -6.34
CA ALA A 68 -14.76 9.81 -6.67
C ALA A 68 -15.93 8.93 -7.17
N GLN A 69 -15.66 7.67 -7.53
CA GLN A 69 -16.63 6.72 -8.08
C GLN A 69 -17.07 5.63 -7.09
N THR A 70 -16.49 5.63 -5.89
CA THR A 70 -16.80 4.71 -4.79
C THR A 70 -17.21 5.50 -3.54
N SER A 71 -17.88 4.85 -2.59
CA SER A 71 -18.43 5.55 -1.42
C SER A 71 -18.03 4.92 -0.07
N ARG A 72 -17.66 3.64 -0.03
CA ARG A 72 -17.46 2.89 1.21
C ARG A 72 -16.05 2.34 1.37
N LEU A 73 -15.47 1.78 0.31
CA LEU A 73 -14.15 1.16 0.35
C LEU A 73 -13.08 2.14 0.85
N ARG A 74 -12.27 1.71 1.80
CA ARG A 74 -10.96 2.32 2.00
C ARG A 74 -10.08 2.05 0.79
N LEU A 75 -9.19 2.96 0.46
CA LEU A 75 -8.48 2.91 -0.80
C LEU A 75 -7.03 3.39 -0.66
N GLY A 76 -6.14 2.85 -1.47
CA GLY A 76 -4.74 3.23 -1.42
C GLY A 76 -3.88 2.65 -2.53
N LEU A 77 -2.61 3.00 -2.51
CA LEU A 77 -1.60 2.34 -3.34
C LEU A 77 -0.78 1.36 -2.48
N LEU A 78 -0.55 0.17 -2.99
CA LEU A 78 0.23 -0.87 -2.33
C LEU A 78 1.47 -1.24 -3.17
N VAL A 79 2.55 -0.45 -3.12
CA VAL A 79 2.70 0.81 -2.41
C VAL A 79 3.26 1.87 -3.38
N THR A 80 3.07 3.17 -3.09
CA THR A 80 3.75 4.21 -3.88
C THR A 80 5.26 4.19 -3.63
N SER A 81 6.04 4.38 -4.68
CA SER A 81 7.49 4.50 -4.58
C SER A 81 7.88 5.88 -4.05
N ASN A 82 8.64 5.94 -2.96
CA ASN A 82 9.22 7.19 -2.45
C ASN A 82 10.16 7.89 -3.45
N ARG A 83 10.51 7.22 -4.55
CA ARG A 83 11.42 7.77 -5.58
C ARG A 83 10.71 8.42 -6.75
N PHE A 84 9.40 8.19 -6.92
CA PHE A 84 8.67 8.69 -8.09
C PHE A 84 8.25 10.14 -7.95
N ARG A 85 8.06 10.62 -6.71
CA ARG A 85 7.57 11.97 -6.45
C ARG A 85 8.26 12.58 -5.25
N PRO A 86 8.58 13.90 -5.27
CA PRO A 86 9.04 14.60 -4.07
C PRO A 86 8.03 14.44 -2.93
N PRO A 87 8.46 14.17 -1.67
CA PRO A 87 7.56 13.88 -0.56
C PRO A 87 6.51 14.96 -0.28
N ALA A 88 6.86 16.24 -0.44
CA ALA A 88 5.91 17.32 -0.26
C ALA A 88 4.79 17.33 -1.32
N MET A 89 5.13 17.03 -2.58
CA MET A 89 4.15 16.87 -3.65
C MET A 89 3.29 15.63 -3.39
N LEU A 90 3.90 14.53 -2.97
CA LEU A 90 3.20 13.30 -2.64
C LEU A 90 2.20 13.49 -1.49
N ALA A 91 2.59 14.21 -0.43
CA ALA A 91 1.70 14.58 0.68
C ALA A 91 0.49 15.38 0.18
N LYS A 92 0.71 16.30 -0.77
CA LYS A 92 -0.36 17.12 -1.37
C LYS A 92 -1.32 16.30 -2.20
N ILE A 93 -0.81 15.38 -3.03
CA ILE A 93 -1.62 14.45 -3.83
C ILE A 93 -2.46 13.58 -2.90
N ALA A 94 -1.83 12.94 -1.91
CA ALA A 94 -2.51 12.08 -0.95
C ALA A 94 -3.61 12.82 -0.16
N THR A 95 -3.34 14.07 0.27
CA THR A 95 -4.36 14.91 0.90
C THR A 95 -5.56 15.12 -0.02
N THR A 96 -5.31 15.37 -1.31
CA THR A 96 -6.41 15.59 -2.27
C THR A 96 -7.27 14.34 -2.41
N VAL A 97 -6.65 13.15 -2.49
CA VAL A 97 -7.38 11.87 -2.53
C VAL A 97 -8.16 11.63 -1.24
N ASP A 98 -7.58 11.96 -0.08
CA ASP A 98 -8.27 11.85 1.21
C ASP A 98 -9.52 12.74 1.27
N VAL A 99 -9.40 13.98 0.80
CA VAL A 99 -10.53 14.93 0.72
C VAL A 99 -11.60 14.43 -0.26
N VAL A 100 -11.22 14.02 -1.47
CA VAL A 100 -12.15 13.54 -2.50
C VAL A 100 -12.88 12.29 -2.04
N SER A 101 -12.19 11.39 -1.34
CA SER A 101 -12.78 10.17 -0.81
C SER A 101 -13.58 10.36 0.47
N GLY A 102 -13.58 11.55 1.09
CA GLY A 102 -14.24 11.78 2.39
C GLY A 102 -13.55 11.06 3.55
N GLY A 103 -12.20 10.93 3.53
CA GLY A 103 -11.42 10.35 4.61
C GLY A 103 -11.27 8.83 4.52
N ARG A 104 -11.25 8.25 3.32
CA ARG A 104 -11.09 6.80 3.11
C ARG A 104 -9.69 6.37 2.65
N LEU A 105 -8.74 7.30 2.52
CA LEU A 105 -7.38 6.97 2.11
C LEU A 105 -6.63 6.18 3.18
N ASP A 106 -5.99 5.08 2.78
CA ASP A 106 -4.86 4.45 3.47
C ASP A 106 -3.60 4.73 2.64
N PHE A 107 -2.67 5.49 3.22
CA PHE A 107 -1.48 5.96 2.49
C PHE A 107 -0.39 4.90 2.50
N GLY A 108 -0.24 4.18 1.38
CA GLY A 108 0.80 3.16 1.24
C GLY A 108 2.07 3.70 0.59
N ILE A 109 3.23 3.52 1.24
CA ILE A 109 4.53 3.97 0.74
C ILE A 109 5.62 2.89 0.93
N GLY A 110 6.63 2.90 0.07
CA GLY A 110 7.79 2.03 0.17
C GLY A 110 9.04 2.65 -0.42
N VAL A 111 10.15 1.96 -0.26
CA VAL A 111 11.48 2.40 -0.72
C VAL A 111 11.54 2.59 -2.25
N GLY A 112 10.67 1.91 -2.99
CA GLY A 112 10.73 1.79 -4.45
C GLY A 112 11.49 0.54 -4.90
N SER A 113 11.55 0.34 -6.22
CA SER A 113 12.14 -0.85 -6.80
C SER A 113 13.65 -0.93 -6.57
N ARG A 114 14.16 -2.16 -6.47
CA ARG A 114 15.60 -2.43 -6.48
C ARG A 114 16.15 -2.31 -7.90
N PRO A 115 17.49 -2.10 -8.08
CA PRO A 115 18.12 -2.08 -9.41
C PRO A 115 17.96 -3.39 -10.21
N HIS A 116 17.56 -4.46 -9.61
CA HIS A 116 17.19 -5.73 -10.22
C HIS A 116 15.77 -6.10 -9.80
N PRO A 117 14.90 -6.51 -10.68
CA PRO A 117 15.11 -7.02 -12.04
C PRO A 117 15.25 -5.93 -13.12
N PRO A 118 15.56 -6.32 -14.39
CA PRO A 118 15.76 -5.39 -15.52
C PRO A 118 14.59 -4.44 -15.79
N GLU A 119 13.36 -4.87 -15.51
CA GLU A 119 12.15 -4.06 -15.68
C GLU A 119 12.17 -2.80 -14.81
N ALA A 120 12.72 -2.89 -13.60
CA ALA A 120 12.88 -1.73 -12.73
C ALA A 120 13.87 -0.72 -13.29
N HIS A 121 14.97 -1.17 -13.92
CA HIS A 121 15.90 -0.27 -14.60
C HIS A 121 15.23 0.45 -15.77
N ARG A 122 14.48 -0.28 -16.59
CA ARG A 122 13.74 0.28 -17.72
C ARG A 122 12.77 1.37 -17.25
N GLU A 123 11.99 1.10 -16.20
CA GLU A 123 11.02 2.03 -15.64
C GLU A 123 11.68 3.34 -15.18
N TYR A 124 12.75 3.24 -14.39
CA TYR A 124 13.45 4.41 -13.86
C TYR A 124 14.14 5.22 -14.94
N GLN A 125 14.85 4.55 -15.88
CA GLN A 125 15.54 5.23 -16.99
C GLN A 125 14.57 5.94 -17.93
N ALA A 126 13.45 5.27 -18.29
CA ALA A 126 12.46 5.85 -19.20
C ALA A 126 11.78 7.11 -18.64
N HIS A 127 11.75 7.26 -17.31
CA HIS A 127 11.14 8.41 -16.64
C HIS A 127 12.17 9.37 -16.03
N GLY A 128 13.45 9.21 -16.34
CA GLY A 128 14.50 10.08 -15.82
C GLY A 128 14.68 10.02 -14.29
N LEU A 129 14.31 8.92 -13.68
CA LEU A 129 14.37 8.71 -12.23
C LEU A 129 15.73 8.09 -11.85
N PRO A 130 16.42 8.62 -10.84
CA PRO A 130 17.69 8.05 -10.41
C PRO A 130 17.50 6.81 -9.55
N PHE A 131 18.37 5.80 -9.73
CA PHE A 131 18.58 4.80 -8.71
C PHE A 131 19.54 5.37 -7.66
N THR A 132 19.12 5.30 -6.41
CA THR A 132 19.96 5.63 -5.26
C THR A 132 20.46 4.34 -4.59
N ASP A 133 21.54 4.46 -3.84
CA ASP A 133 22.01 3.36 -2.99
C ASP A 133 20.88 2.86 -2.07
N PRO A 134 20.76 1.53 -1.85
CA PRO A 134 19.68 0.97 -1.02
C PRO A 134 19.62 1.52 0.41
N ALA A 135 20.76 1.84 1.03
CA ALA A 135 20.79 2.42 2.37
C ALA A 135 20.23 3.85 2.35
N GLN A 136 20.74 4.68 1.43
CA GLN A 136 20.22 6.05 1.21
C GLN A 136 18.73 6.07 0.89
N ALA A 137 18.26 5.08 0.14
CA ALA A 137 16.84 4.98 -0.19
C ALA A 137 15.95 4.70 1.03
N VAL A 138 16.43 3.92 1.99
CA VAL A 138 15.73 3.66 3.26
C VAL A 138 15.76 4.90 4.16
N GLU A 139 16.90 5.57 4.26
CA GLU A 139 17.03 6.85 4.99
C GLU A 139 16.11 7.92 4.42
N SER A 140 16.08 8.05 3.09
CA SER A 140 15.18 8.96 2.38
C SER A 140 13.70 8.63 2.64
N LEU A 141 13.33 7.35 2.77
CA LEU A 141 11.97 6.95 3.14
C LEU A 141 11.62 7.39 4.56
N ALA A 142 12.52 7.25 5.53
CA ALA A 142 12.30 7.68 6.90
C ALA A 142 12.09 9.20 7.00
N GLU A 143 12.96 9.98 6.32
CA GLU A 143 12.78 11.43 6.23
C GLU A 143 11.47 11.82 5.53
N ALA A 144 11.10 11.13 4.45
CA ALA A 144 9.86 11.37 3.73
C ALA A 144 8.62 11.11 4.63
N CYS A 145 8.61 10.02 5.40
CA CYS A 145 7.52 9.74 6.34
C CYS A 145 7.37 10.83 7.39
N THR A 146 8.50 11.31 7.96
CA THR A 146 8.52 12.42 8.91
C THR A 146 7.96 13.69 8.27
N LEU A 147 8.47 14.06 7.09
CA LEU A 147 8.07 15.27 6.38
C LEU A 147 6.58 15.25 5.98
N ILE A 148 6.11 14.14 5.44
CA ILE A 148 4.70 13.96 5.04
C ILE A 148 3.78 14.11 6.25
N ARG A 149 4.12 13.47 7.39
CA ARG A 149 3.34 13.58 8.63
C ARG A 149 3.29 15.02 9.12
N ARG A 150 4.42 15.73 9.13
CA ARG A 150 4.48 17.15 9.51
C ARG A 150 3.61 18.02 8.61
N LEU A 151 3.67 17.84 7.28
CA LEU A 151 2.81 18.55 6.33
C LEU A 151 1.32 18.32 6.59
N TRP A 152 0.93 17.13 7.06
CA TRP A 152 -0.47 16.82 7.37
C TRP A 152 -0.94 17.35 8.71
N THR A 153 -0.04 17.51 9.69
CA THR A 153 -0.42 17.80 11.08
C THR A 153 -0.05 19.19 11.56
N GLU A 154 1.09 19.75 11.11
CA GLU A 154 1.51 21.07 11.57
C GLU A 154 0.65 22.19 10.99
N PRO A 155 0.10 23.09 11.83
CA PRO A 155 -0.79 24.15 11.37
C PRO A 155 -0.04 25.30 10.68
N GLU A 156 1.21 25.55 11.08
CA GLU A 156 2.03 26.66 10.62
C GLU A 156 3.10 26.20 9.62
N PRO A 157 3.58 27.08 8.73
CA PRO A 157 4.73 26.81 7.89
C PRO A 157 5.97 26.46 8.72
N PHE A 158 6.78 25.51 8.22
CA PHE A 158 7.99 25.06 8.89
C PHE A 158 9.14 24.84 7.90
N ASP A 159 10.36 24.89 8.40
CA ASP A 159 11.53 24.47 7.66
C ASP A 159 11.85 23.00 7.96
N PHE A 160 12.34 22.29 6.94
CA PHE A 160 12.82 20.91 7.06
C PHE A 160 14.22 20.80 6.48
N HIS A 161 15.18 20.39 7.32
CA HIS A 161 16.60 20.30 6.97
C HIS A 161 17.11 18.87 7.15
N GLY A 162 16.61 17.95 6.33
CA GLY A 162 17.08 16.57 6.30
C GLY A 162 18.35 16.41 5.44
N THR A 163 18.87 15.19 5.41
CA THR A 163 19.97 14.79 4.54
C THR A 163 19.51 14.65 3.09
N HIS A 164 18.34 14.06 2.90
CA HIS A 164 17.77 13.74 1.58
C HIS A 164 16.74 14.77 1.12
N HIS A 165 16.06 15.43 2.05
CA HIS A 165 14.99 16.39 1.74
C HIS A 165 15.21 17.71 2.46
N ARG A 166 15.06 18.84 1.73
CA ARG A 166 15.16 20.19 2.28
C ARG A 166 14.01 21.04 1.77
N LEU A 167 13.32 21.70 2.68
CA LEU A 167 12.19 22.58 2.38
C LEU A 167 12.29 23.83 3.24
N THR A 168 11.96 24.97 2.67
CA THR A 168 11.84 26.25 3.39
C THR A 168 10.39 26.69 3.33
N GLY A 169 9.80 27.03 4.47
CA GLY A 169 8.40 27.45 4.57
C GLY A 169 7.43 26.37 4.11
N ALA A 170 7.73 25.10 4.39
CA ALA A 170 6.90 23.97 3.99
C ALA A 170 5.50 24.11 4.59
N PHE A 171 4.47 24.03 3.74
CA PHE A 171 3.08 24.21 4.14
C PHE A 171 2.16 23.40 3.24
N ALA A 172 1.16 22.77 3.83
CA ALA A 172 0.12 22.05 3.09
C ALA A 172 -1.27 22.41 3.61
N ASN A 173 -2.12 22.92 2.73
CA ASN A 173 -3.53 23.19 2.95
C ASN A 173 -4.30 22.89 1.64
N PRO A 174 -5.49 22.23 1.68
CA PRO A 174 -6.15 21.73 2.88
C PRO A 174 -5.33 20.67 3.62
N LYS A 175 -5.63 20.43 4.89
CA LYS A 175 -5.18 19.25 5.63
C LYS A 175 -6.06 18.06 5.25
N PRO A 176 -5.59 16.81 5.44
CA PRO A 176 -6.44 15.62 5.27
C PRO A 176 -7.74 15.72 6.09
N VAL A 177 -8.76 14.98 5.67
CA VAL A 177 -10.02 14.84 6.44
C VAL A 177 -9.77 13.99 7.69
N GLN A 178 -8.99 12.92 7.54
CA GLN A 178 -8.65 12.02 8.63
C GLN A 178 -7.76 12.70 9.68
N ARG A 179 -7.97 12.38 10.96
CA ARG A 179 -7.22 12.94 12.10
C ARG A 179 -6.56 11.81 12.90
N PRO A 180 -5.29 11.98 13.32
CA PRO A 180 -4.40 13.12 13.05
C PRO A 180 -3.97 13.22 11.58
N HIS A 181 -3.96 12.11 10.84
CA HIS A 181 -3.60 11.98 9.42
C HIS A 181 -4.15 10.65 8.86
N PRO A 182 -4.16 10.43 7.52
CA PRO A 182 -4.42 9.12 6.93
C PRO A 182 -3.48 8.06 7.49
N PRO A 183 -3.95 6.82 7.76
CA PRO A 183 -3.07 5.75 8.20
C PRO A 183 -1.93 5.52 7.19
N ILE A 184 -0.71 5.38 7.71
CA ILE A 184 0.50 5.15 6.91
C ILE A 184 0.78 3.65 6.86
N LEU A 185 0.66 3.07 5.66
CA LEU A 185 1.10 1.71 5.38
C LEU A 185 2.50 1.74 4.78
N ILE A 186 3.45 1.03 5.37
CA ILE A 186 4.78 0.87 4.78
C ILE A 186 4.97 -0.57 4.30
N GLY A 187 5.30 -0.72 3.01
CA GLY A 187 5.64 -1.99 2.40
C GLY A 187 7.14 -2.28 2.47
N GLY A 188 7.50 -3.51 2.81
CA GLY A 188 8.91 -3.94 2.77
C GLY A 188 9.24 -5.08 3.72
N ARG A 189 10.42 -5.71 3.48
CA ARG A 189 10.84 -6.91 4.21
C ARG A 189 12.28 -6.86 4.73
N SER A 190 13.10 -5.87 4.31
CA SER A 190 14.48 -5.77 4.80
C SER A 190 14.52 -5.30 6.25
N ALA A 191 15.55 -5.73 6.99
CA ALA A 191 15.74 -5.30 8.37
C ALA A 191 15.78 -3.75 8.50
N ALA A 192 16.45 -3.07 7.57
CA ALA A 192 16.50 -1.60 7.54
C ALA A 192 15.11 -0.99 7.32
N THR A 193 14.33 -1.51 6.37
CA THR A 193 12.96 -1.03 6.14
C THR A 193 12.07 -1.28 7.35
N LEU A 194 12.22 -2.43 8.04
CA LEU A 194 11.41 -2.75 9.22
C LEU A 194 11.67 -1.80 10.40
N ARG A 195 12.86 -1.19 10.51
CA ARG A 195 13.11 -0.10 11.48
C ARG A 195 12.27 1.14 11.14
N VAL A 196 12.20 1.52 9.86
CA VAL A 196 11.34 2.62 9.40
C VAL A 196 9.86 2.32 9.65
N VAL A 197 9.44 1.06 9.42
CA VAL A 197 8.08 0.59 9.75
C VAL A 197 7.80 0.75 11.25
N ALA A 198 8.69 0.29 12.13
CA ALA A 198 8.53 0.40 13.57
C ALA A 198 8.35 1.85 14.04
N GLU A 199 9.04 2.80 13.40
CA GLU A 199 9.02 4.21 13.77
C GLU A 199 7.82 4.97 13.20
N HIS A 200 7.43 4.68 11.95
CA HIS A 200 6.53 5.55 11.19
C HIS A 200 5.19 4.94 10.78
N ALA A 201 5.06 3.61 10.70
CA ALA A 201 3.87 3.00 10.10
C ALA A 201 2.73 2.76 11.10
N ASP A 202 1.50 2.84 10.61
CA ASP A 202 0.30 2.33 11.27
C ASP A 202 -0.03 0.91 10.81
N LEU A 203 0.36 0.58 9.56
CA LEU A 203 0.23 -0.75 8.97
C LEU A 203 1.57 -1.15 8.34
N TRP A 204 1.93 -2.41 8.48
CA TRP A 204 3.05 -3.01 7.74
C TRP A 204 2.53 -4.03 6.74
N ASN A 205 2.93 -3.92 5.47
CA ASN A 205 2.58 -4.90 4.45
C ASN A 205 3.78 -5.68 3.95
N ILE A 206 3.60 -6.99 3.81
CA ILE A 206 4.57 -7.90 3.21
C ILE A 206 3.90 -8.71 2.09
N PRO A 207 4.59 -8.95 0.96
CA PRO A 207 4.11 -9.91 -0.04
C PRO A 207 4.00 -11.30 0.56
N GLY A 208 2.89 -12.00 0.33
CA GLY A 208 2.70 -13.41 0.67
C GLY A 208 3.48 -14.34 -0.27
N GLY A 209 3.37 -15.63 -0.01
CA GLY A 209 4.07 -16.71 -0.75
C GLY A 209 5.13 -17.42 0.08
N ASP A 210 5.63 -16.81 1.15
CA ASP A 210 6.48 -17.44 2.18
C ASP A 210 6.01 -16.95 3.55
N ILE A 211 5.06 -17.69 4.13
CA ILE A 211 4.48 -17.36 5.45
C ILE A 211 5.53 -17.49 6.55
N GLU A 212 6.45 -18.43 6.46
CA GLU A 212 7.51 -18.57 7.45
C GLU A 212 8.42 -17.33 7.47
N ASP A 213 8.81 -16.79 6.29
CA ASP A 213 9.55 -15.53 6.24
C ASP A 213 8.72 -14.37 6.78
N ALA A 214 7.43 -14.31 6.48
CA ALA A 214 6.54 -13.28 7.01
C ALA A 214 6.47 -13.31 8.54
N VAL A 215 6.38 -14.49 9.15
CA VAL A 215 6.42 -14.68 10.61
C VAL A 215 7.76 -14.24 11.20
N ARG A 216 8.88 -14.66 10.59
CA ARG A 216 10.23 -14.22 11.03
C ARG A 216 10.39 -12.70 10.99
N ARG A 217 9.86 -12.05 9.92
CA ARG A 217 9.90 -10.59 9.77
C ARG A 217 8.97 -9.90 10.76
N SER A 218 7.80 -10.46 11.05
CA SER A 218 6.89 -9.94 12.06
C SER A 218 7.54 -9.97 13.46
N ALA A 219 8.18 -11.08 13.83
CA ALA A 219 8.92 -11.18 15.10
C ALA A 219 10.11 -10.20 15.18
N LEU A 220 10.80 -9.95 14.06
CA LEU A 220 11.85 -8.93 14.00
C LEU A 220 11.28 -7.52 14.19
N LEU A 221 10.14 -7.24 13.58
CA LEU A 221 9.45 -5.97 13.73
C LEU A 221 8.98 -5.72 15.16
N ASP A 222 8.48 -6.76 15.87
CA ASP A 222 8.10 -6.67 17.27
C ASP A 222 9.28 -6.25 18.15
N ARG A 223 10.47 -6.81 17.90
CA ARG A 223 11.70 -6.40 18.59
C ARG A 223 12.04 -4.93 18.34
N TYR A 224 11.97 -4.48 17.08
CA TYR A 224 12.26 -3.09 16.75
C TYR A 224 11.25 -2.11 17.35
N CYS A 225 9.95 -2.47 17.40
CA CYS A 225 8.97 -1.69 18.14
C CYS A 225 9.33 -1.58 19.62
N THR A 226 9.69 -2.71 20.26
CA THR A 226 10.08 -2.75 21.67
C THR A 226 11.35 -1.92 21.94
N GLU A 227 12.36 -1.99 21.07
CA GLU A 227 13.60 -1.20 21.18
C GLU A 227 13.35 0.31 21.26
N ILE A 228 12.29 0.80 20.61
CA ILE A 228 11.91 2.23 20.61
C ILE A 228 10.77 2.56 21.59
N GLY A 229 10.36 1.61 22.43
CA GLY A 229 9.27 1.80 23.40
C GLY A 229 7.86 1.83 22.80
N ARG A 230 7.69 1.33 21.59
CA ARG A 230 6.39 1.21 20.92
C ARG A 230 5.75 -0.15 21.21
N ASP A 231 4.45 -0.15 21.53
CA ASP A 231 3.67 -1.40 21.64
C ASP A 231 3.57 -2.06 20.23
N PRO A 232 4.10 -3.27 20.03
CA PRO A 232 3.97 -4.00 18.76
C PRO A 232 2.51 -4.22 18.30
N ALA A 233 1.58 -4.32 19.25
CA ALA A 233 0.16 -4.52 18.96
C ALA A 233 -0.51 -3.26 18.35
N SER A 234 0.12 -2.08 18.47
CA SER A 234 -0.35 -0.85 17.82
C SER A 234 -0.18 -0.86 16.30
N LEU A 235 0.57 -1.81 15.76
CA LEU A 235 0.90 -1.90 14.35
C LEU A 235 0.11 -3.04 13.68
N THR A 236 -0.75 -2.70 12.73
CA THR A 236 -1.52 -3.70 11.97
C THR A 236 -0.64 -4.50 11.02
N ARG A 237 -0.68 -5.83 11.12
CA ARG A 237 0.00 -6.75 10.20
C ARG A 237 -0.86 -6.97 8.95
N SER A 238 -0.31 -6.59 7.81
CA SER A 238 -0.95 -6.72 6.49
C SER A 238 -0.16 -7.67 5.60
N ILE A 239 -0.86 -8.48 4.82
CA ILE A 239 -0.25 -9.39 3.86
C ILE A 239 -0.98 -9.31 2.52
N HIS A 240 -0.21 -9.33 1.42
CA HIS A 240 -0.73 -9.41 0.06
C HIS A 240 -0.63 -10.85 -0.45
N LEU A 241 -1.76 -11.45 -0.79
CA LEU A 241 -1.88 -12.83 -1.26
C LEU A 241 -2.42 -12.87 -2.69
N PRO A 242 -1.78 -13.59 -3.61
CA PRO A 242 -2.31 -13.77 -4.96
C PRO A 242 -3.57 -14.63 -4.94
N VAL A 243 -4.55 -14.29 -5.77
CA VAL A 243 -5.77 -15.08 -5.97
C VAL A 243 -5.56 -16.04 -7.13
N SER A 244 -5.89 -17.31 -6.93
CA SER A 244 -5.98 -18.30 -8.00
C SER A 244 -7.45 -18.51 -8.40
N TYR A 245 -7.81 -18.15 -9.64
CA TYR A 245 -9.16 -18.41 -10.16
C TYR A 245 -9.36 -19.90 -10.49
N ALA A 246 -8.29 -20.58 -10.92
CA ALA A 246 -8.37 -22.01 -11.27
C ALA A 246 -8.44 -22.92 -10.03
N GLU A 247 -7.73 -22.54 -8.97
CA GLU A 247 -7.62 -23.34 -7.75
C GLU A 247 -7.85 -22.47 -6.50
N PRO A 248 -9.13 -22.09 -6.20
CA PRO A 248 -9.46 -21.22 -5.06
C PRO A 248 -8.98 -21.74 -3.70
N GLY A 249 -8.85 -23.08 -3.58
CA GLY A 249 -8.33 -23.75 -2.39
C GLY A 249 -6.92 -23.31 -2.00
N ILE A 250 -6.05 -23.04 -2.99
CA ILE A 250 -4.69 -22.53 -2.73
C ILE A 250 -4.77 -21.18 -2.01
N THR A 251 -5.62 -20.28 -2.48
CA THR A 251 -5.80 -18.95 -1.86
C THR A 251 -6.40 -19.07 -0.46
N ARG A 252 -7.40 -19.96 -0.25
CA ARG A 252 -8.00 -20.18 1.08
C ARG A 252 -6.97 -20.71 2.08
N ASN A 253 -6.14 -21.68 1.69
CA ASN A 253 -5.08 -22.21 2.54
C ASN A 253 -4.08 -21.10 2.92
N ALA A 254 -3.65 -20.29 1.97
CA ALA A 254 -2.75 -19.16 2.24
C ALA A 254 -3.38 -18.12 3.18
N ILE A 255 -4.69 -17.88 3.08
CA ILE A 255 -5.43 -17.04 4.02
C ILE A 255 -5.43 -17.65 5.42
N ALA A 256 -5.73 -18.95 5.56
CA ALA A 256 -5.74 -19.62 6.85
C ALA A 256 -4.36 -19.55 7.53
N GLU A 257 -3.29 -19.88 6.81
CA GLU A 257 -1.92 -19.77 7.29
C GLU A 257 -1.57 -18.33 7.73
N ALA A 258 -1.97 -17.32 6.95
CA ALA A 258 -1.76 -15.93 7.29
C ALA A 258 -2.53 -15.51 8.56
N LEU A 259 -3.77 -15.96 8.72
CA LEU A 259 -4.59 -15.70 9.90
C LEU A 259 -4.00 -16.37 11.15
N ASP A 260 -3.53 -17.60 11.04
CA ASP A 260 -2.86 -18.33 12.12
C ASP A 260 -1.55 -17.64 12.51
N ALA A 261 -0.84 -17.07 11.54
CA ALA A 261 0.35 -16.26 11.75
C ALA A 261 0.08 -14.84 12.31
N GLY A 262 -1.18 -14.48 12.57
CA GLY A 262 -1.54 -13.20 13.20
C GLY A 262 -1.77 -12.04 12.23
N PHE A 263 -1.73 -12.25 10.93
CA PHE A 263 -2.10 -11.21 9.96
C PHE A 263 -3.63 -10.99 9.99
N ARG A 264 -4.06 -9.72 9.99
CA ARG A 264 -5.48 -9.37 10.10
C ARG A 264 -5.96 -8.40 9.02
N HIS A 265 -5.06 -7.91 8.19
CA HIS A 265 -5.36 -7.08 7.03
C HIS A 265 -4.86 -7.82 5.78
N LEU A 266 -5.80 -8.41 5.04
CA LEU A 266 -5.50 -9.29 3.91
C LEU A 266 -5.84 -8.60 2.60
N VAL A 267 -4.87 -8.46 1.72
CA VAL A 267 -5.03 -7.87 0.39
C VAL A 267 -4.98 -8.98 -0.64
N LEU A 268 -6.07 -9.24 -1.32
CA LEU A 268 -6.23 -10.29 -2.31
C LEU A 268 -5.91 -9.75 -3.70
N GLY A 269 -4.76 -10.14 -4.26
CA GLY A 269 -4.30 -9.70 -5.58
C GLY A 269 -5.04 -10.42 -6.70
N LEU A 270 -5.87 -9.69 -7.43
CA LEU A 270 -6.65 -10.23 -8.53
C LEU A 270 -5.81 -10.26 -9.82
N PRO A 271 -5.59 -11.43 -10.45
CA PRO A 271 -4.94 -11.46 -11.76
C PRO A 271 -5.86 -10.92 -12.85
N ALA A 272 -5.30 -10.11 -13.75
CA ALA A 272 -5.99 -9.68 -14.97
C ALA A 272 -5.95 -10.82 -16.02
N PRO A 273 -6.92 -10.89 -16.97
CA PRO A 273 -8.10 -10.03 -17.07
C PRO A 273 -9.13 -10.29 -15.97
N TYR A 274 -9.88 -9.25 -15.57
CA TYR A 274 -10.87 -9.38 -14.50
C TYR A 274 -12.21 -9.92 -15.03
N PRO A 275 -12.63 -11.14 -14.65
CA PRO A 275 -13.97 -11.66 -15.01
C PRO A 275 -15.08 -10.74 -14.52
N ALA A 276 -16.24 -10.75 -15.20
CA ALA A 276 -17.43 -10.07 -14.69
C ALA A 276 -17.87 -10.71 -13.36
N GLY A 277 -18.24 -9.90 -12.37
CA GLY A 277 -18.62 -10.35 -11.05
C GLY A 277 -17.46 -10.89 -10.20
N VAL A 278 -16.20 -10.57 -10.55
CA VAL A 278 -15.02 -11.14 -9.85
C VAL A 278 -14.98 -10.78 -8.37
N ALA A 279 -15.43 -9.59 -7.98
CA ALA A 279 -15.45 -9.20 -6.57
C ALA A 279 -16.46 -10.08 -5.78
N ARG A 280 -17.63 -10.37 -6.34
CA ARG A 280 -18.60 -11.29 -5.76
C ARG A 280 -18.03 -12.71 -5.68
N TRP A 281 -17.42 -13.18 -6.76
CA TRP A 281 -16.80 -14.51 -6.80
C TRP A 281 -15.71 -14.65 -5.71
N VAL A 282 -14.84 -13.67 -5.54
CA VAL A 282 -13.81 -13.66 -4.47
C VAL A 282 -14.46 -13.74 -3.09
N THR A 283 -15.55 -13.01 -2.89
CA THR A 283 -16.28 -13.04 -1.62
C THR A 283 -16.84 -14.43 -1.34
N ASP A 284 -17.56 -14.99 -2.31
CA ASP A 284 -18.31 -16.24 -2.13
C ASP A 284 -17.38 -17.48 -2.12
N GLU A 285 -16.33 -17.47 -2.95
CA GLU A 285 -15.45 -18.63 -3.11
C GLU A 285 -14.20 -18.60 -2.24
N ILE A 286 -13.80 -17.42 -1.74
CA ILE A 286 -12.55 -17.26 -1.00
C ILE A 286 -12.78 -16.72 0.42
N VAL A 287 -13.48 -15.59 0.57
CA VAL A 287 -13.61 -14.92 1.88
C VAL A 287 -14.57 -15.64 2.81
N LEU A 288 -15.71 -16.10 2.31
CA LEU A 288 -16.77 -16.74 3.11
C LEU A 288 -16.67 -18.26 3.20
N LYS A 289 -15.81 -18.90 2.40
CA LYS A 289 -15.57 -20.34 2.49
C LYS A 289 -14.40 -20.64 3.42
N PRO A 290 -14.52 -21.60 4.33
CA PRO A 290 -13.38 -22.07 5.11
C PRO A 290 -12.33 -22.73 4.22
N ALA A 291 -11.07 -22.76 4.71
CA ALA A 291 -9.98 -23.51 4.09
C ALA A 291 -10.22 -25.02 4.15
#